data_7f17e20076d8cbfc05481b5a30ee84f6
#
_entry.id   7f17e20076d8cbfc05481b5a30ee84f6
#
_cell.length_a   1.000
_cell.length_b   1.000
_cell.length_c   1.000
_cell.angle_alpha   90.00
_cell.angle_beta   90.00
_cell.angle_gamma   90.00
#
_symmetry.space_group_name_H-M   'P 1'
#
loop_
_entity.id
_entity.type
_entity.pdbx_description
1 polymer ?
#
loop_
_entity_poly.entity_id
_entity_poly.type
_entity_poly.pdbx_seq_one_letter_code
_entity_poly.pdbx_strand_id
1 'polypeptide(L)'
;MINGSTKIVGLIGHPVEHSFSPPMHNAAFEELGLDYAYVPFNVCPENLKSAILGAKSLNIKGFNVTIPHKINVMKYLDKLDPIAKLIGAVNTIDFKEMKGYNTDGIGCIKAIGEVTSIKDKNIVVAGAGGASRAISFYLARENPQSIHILNRDINKAKSLAEDVKNSKLTDNVDFDSIDKIVGYVSDADILIDTTPVSYTHLRAH
;
A
#
# COMPACT_ATOMS: atom_id res chain seq x y z
N MET A 1 -18.54 16.48 17.13
CA MET A 1 -19.76 15.68 17.46
C MET A 1 -20.42 15.27 16.15
N ILE A 2 -20.80 14.00 15.97
CA ILE A 2 -21.45 13.50 14.75
C ILE A 2 -22.87 14.06 14.65
N ASN A 3 -23.25 14.58 13.48
CA ASN A 3 -24.57 15.12 13.19
C ASN A 3 -24.98 14.79 11.71
N GLY A 4 -26.10 15.33 11.23
CA GLY A 4 -26.61 15.01 9.89
C GLY A 4 -25.77 15.55 8.72
N SER A 5 -24.79 16.42 8.95
CA SER A 5 -23.87 16.94 7.93
C SER A 5 -22.53 16.20 7.90
N THR A 6 -22.23 15.40 8.92
CA THR A 6 -20.95 14.72 9.06
C THR A 6 -20.70 13.75 7.90
N LYS A 7 -19.57 13.91 7.23
CA LYS A 7 -19.16 13.06 6.11
C LYS A 7 -18.50 11.79 6.64
N ILE A 8 -18.88 10.65 6.09
CA ILE A 8 -18.32 9.35 6.47
C ILE A 8 -17.26 8.94 5.49
N VAL A 9 -16.13 8.51 6.04
CA VAL A 9 -15.07 7.75 5.39
C VAL A 9 -14.72 6.54 6.25
N GLY A 10 -13.97 5.57 5.76
CA GLY A 10 -13.68 4.43 6.60
C GLY A 10 -12.65 3.47 6.06
N LEU A 11 -12.49 2.35 6.78
CA LEU A 11 -11.65 1.22 6.43
C LEU A 11 -12.52 0.00 6.17
N ILE A 12 -12.27 -0.70 5.07
CA ILE A 12 -12.82 -2.05 4.85
C ILE A 12 -11.71 -3.10 4.85
N GLY A 13 -11.97 -4.23 5.49
CA GLY A 13 -11.05 -5.38 5.59
C GLY A 13 -11.70 -6.52 6.34
N HIS A 14 -10.95 -7.60 6.60
CA HIS A 14 -11.41 -8.72 7.40
C HIS A 14 -10.22 -9.53 7.94
N PRO A 15 -9.95 -9.47 9.26
CA PRO A 15 -10.56 -8.63 10.30
C PRO A 15 -10.05 -7.18 10.27
N VAL A 16 -10.72 -6.24 11.00
CA VAL A 16 -10.33 -4.81 11.10
C VAL A 16 -10.23 -4.30 12.53
N GLU A 17 -10.53 -5.12 13.53
CA GLU A 17 -10.65 -4.74 14.95
C GLU A 17 -9.35 -4.16 15.52
N HIS A 18 -8.20 -4.60 15.00
CA HIS A 18 -6.87 -4.17 15.48
C HIS A 18 -6.29 -2.99 14.70
N SER A 19 -7.07 -2.38 13.81
CA SER A 19 -6.58 -1.26 13.00
C SER A 19 -6.43 0.02 13.84
N PHE A 20 -5.28 0.68 13.70
CA PHE A 20 -5.02 2.01 14.28
C PHE A 20 -5.53 3.15 13.39
N SER A 21 -6.05 2.86 12.20
CA SER A 21 -6.54 3.89 11.28
C SER A 21 -7.70 4.73 11.86
N PRO A 22 -8.72 4.15 12.54
CA PRO A 22 -9.81 4.95 13.09
C PRO A 22 -9.37 6.00 14.11
N PRO A 23 -8.60 5.67 15.18
CA PRO A 23 -8.17 6.70 16.14
C PRO A 23 -7.26 7.74 15.48
N MET A 24 -6.35 7.33 14.57
CA MET A 24 -5.44 8.23 13.86
C MET A 24 -6.18 9.24 13.00
N HIS A 25 -7.09 8.80 12.14
CA HIS A 25 -7.83 9.69 11.24
C HIS A 25 -8.82 10.60 11.99
N ASN A 26 -9.52 10.07 13.00
CA ASN A 26 -10.47 10.87 13.75
C ASN A 26 -9.76 11.97 14.56
N ALA A 27 -8.60 11.68 15.17
CA ALA A 27 -7.78 12.70 15.84
C ALA A 27 -7.33 13.80 14.84
N ALA A 28 -6.92 13.42 13.63
CA ALA A 28 -6.55 14.38 12.59
C ALA A 28 -7.75 15.24 12.13
N PHE A 29 -8.94 14.66 12.01
CA PHE A 29 -10.15 15.42 11.66
C PHE A 29 -10.54 16.43 12.75
N GLU A 30 -10.40 16.04 14.02
CA GLU A 30 -10.65 16.93 15.15
C GLU A 30 -9.67 18.11 15.15
N GLU A 31 -8.37 17.84 15.04
CA GLU A 31 -7.31 18.86 15.01
C GLU A 31 -7.49 19.85 13.85
N LEU A 32 -7.92 19.37 12.69
CA LEU A 32 -8.14 20.17 11.48
C LEU A 32 -9.53 20.82 11.42
N GLY A 33 -10.39 20.59 12.40
CA GLY A 33 -11.77 21.11 12.41
C GLY A 33 -12.64 20.59 11.27
N LEU A 34 -12.37 19.36 10.78
CA LEU A 34 -13.09 18.75 9.68
C LEU A 34 -14.30 17.96 10.16
N ASP A 35 -15.50 18.22 9.59
CA ASP A 35 -16.73 17.48 9.89
C ASP A 35 -16.74 16.12 9.16
N TYR A 36 -15.85 15.23 9.60
CA TYR A 36 -15.68 13.85 9.11
C TYR A 36 -15.70 12.86 10.26
N ALA A 37 -16.14 11.64 9.97
CA ALA A 37 -15.99 10.48 10.85
C ALA A 37 -15.38 9.32 10.08
N TYR A 38 -14.35 8.71 10.65
CA TYR A 38 -13.68 7.52 10.12
C TYR A 38 -14.15 6.27 10.87
N VAL A 39 -14.74 5.33 10.14
CA VAL A 39 -15.36 4.13 10.72
C VAL A 39 -14.74 2.85 10.13
N PRO A 40 -14.38 1.83 10.94
CA PRO A 40 -13.95 0.53 10.45
C PRO A 40 -15.17 -0.33 10.11
N PHE A 41 -15.13 -1.01 8.97
CA PHE A 41 -16.17 -1.95 8.51
C PHE A 41 -15.54 -3.32 8.30
N ASN A 42 -15.96 -4.29 9.13
CA ASN A 42 -15.55 -5.68 9.00
C ASN A 42 -16.40 -6.35 7.91
N VAL A 43 -15.84 -6.49 6.72
CA VAL A 43 -16.54 -6.98 5.52
C VAL A 43 -15.95 -8.31 5.11
N CYS A 44 -16.74 -9.38 5.21
CA CYS A 44 -16.35 -10.71 4.69
C CYS A 44 -16.16 -10.66 3.16
N PRO A 45 -15.26 -11.49 2.58
CA PRO A 45 -14.97 -11.48 1.15
C PRO A 45 -16.19 -11.63 0.23
N GLU A 46 -17.14 -12.46 0.61
CA GLU A 46 -18.38 -12.68 -0.14
C GLU A 46 -19.29 -11.44 -0.20
N ASN A 47 -19.18 -10.54 0.78
CA ASN A 47 -20.00 -9.33 0.89
C ASN A 47 -19.33 -8.08 0.27
N LEU A 48 -18.11 -8.21 -0.24
CA LEU A 48 -17.33 -7.06 -0.73
C LEU A 48 -18.08 -6.25 -1.79
N LYS A 49 -18.70 -6.91 -2.78
CA LYS A 49 -19.47 -6.23 -3.84
C LYS A 49 -20.59 -5.40 -3.26
N SER A 50 -21.41 -6.00 -2.40
CA SER A 50 -22.55 -5.33 -1.78
C SER A 50 -22.13 -4.18 -0.88
N ALA A 51 -21.00 -4.31 -0.16
CA ALA A 51 -20.45 -3.26 0.67
C ALA A 51 -20.01 -2.04 -0.16
N ILE A 52 -19.33 -2.23 -1.30
CA ILE A 52 -18.89 -1.15 -2.19
C ILE A 52 -20.10 -0.42 -2.80
N LEU A 53 -21.07 -1.16 -3.34
CA LEU A 53 -22.27 -0.57 -3.93
C LEU A 53 -23.14 0.15 -2.88
N GLY A 54 -23.27 -0.46 -1.69
CA GLY A 54 -23.98 0.13 -0.56
C GLY A 54 -23.31 1.41 -0.06
N ALA A 55 -22.00 1.43 0.06
CA ALA A 55 -21.24 2.60 0.47
C ALA A 55 -21.47 3.81 -0.48
N LYS A 56 -21.48 3.56 -1.79
CA LYS A 56 -21.84 4.58 -2.80
C LYS A 56 -23.26 5.11 -2.59
N SER A 57 -24.22 4.21 -2.38
CA SER A 57 -25.62 4.55 -2.17
C SER A 57 -25.87 5.33 -0.87
N LEU A 58 -25.08 5.07 0.17
CA LEU A 58 -25.09 5.76 1.46
C LEU A 58 -24.29 7.08 1.43
N ASN A 59 -23.76 7.50 0.27
CA ASN A 59 -22.98 8.73 0.11
C ASN A 59 -21.71 8.76 1.00
N ILE A 60 -21.14 7.59 1.31
CA ILE A 60 -19.82 7.49 1.94
C ILE A 60 -18.79 8.10 0.97
N LYS A 61 -17.85 8.90 1.47
CA LYS A 61 -16.94 9.68 0.63
C LYS A 61 -15.78 8.86 0.10
N GLY A 62 -15.27 7.91 0.89
CA GLY A 62 -14.19 7.06 0.48
C GLY A 62 -13.91 5.95 1.48
N PHE A 63 -13.17 4.95 1.03
CA PHE A 63 -12.64 3.89 1.88
C PHE A 63 -11.14 3.73 1.71
N ASN A 64 -10.46 3.49 2.82
CA ASN A 64 -9.24 2.69 2.76
C ASN A 64 -9.61 1.20 2.66
N VAL A 65 -8.78 0.45 1.97
CA VAL A 65 -8.96 -0.98 1.74
C VAL A 65 -7.75 -1.74 2.25
N THR A 66 -7.98 -2.70 3.14
CA THR A 66 -6.92 -3.58 3.64
C THR A 66 -7.19 -5.04 3.28
N ILE A 67 -6.38 -5.95 3.84
CA ILE A 67 -6.49 -7.40 3.63
C ILE A 67 -7.91 -7.86 4.01
N PRO A 68 -8.53 -8.77 3.20
CA PRO A 68 -8.02 -9.42 1.98
C PRO A 68 -8.46 -8.73 0.67
N HIS A 69 -8.97 -7.51 0.72
CA HIS A 69 -9.80 -6.92 -0.34
C HIS A 69 -9.05 -6.14 -1.41
N LYS A 70 -7.78 -5.75 -1.18
CA LYS A 70 -7.00 -4.83 -2.05
C LYS A 70 -7.00 -5.20 -3.54
N ILE A 71 -7.00 -6.49 -3.87
CA ILE A 71 -7.01 -6.98 -5.25
C ILE A 71 -8.46 -7.09 -5.77
N ASN A 72 -9.32 -7.75 -4.99
CA ASN A 72 -10.68 -8.07 -5.46
C ASN A 72 -11.57 -6.84 -5.61
N VAL A 73 -11.33 -5.78 -4.84
CA VAL A 73 -12.13 -4.55 -4.90
C VAL A 73 -12.05 -3.85 -6.26
N MET A 74 -10.95 -4.04 -6.99
CA MET A 74 -10.74 -3.44 -8.31
C MET A 74 -11.85 -3.78 -9.31
N LYS A 75 -12.49 -4.95 -9.16
CA LYS A 75 -13.58 -5.43 -10.02
C LYS A 75 -14.88 -4.63 -9.88
N TYR A 76 -15.00 -3.84 -8.83
CA TYR A 76 -16.21 -3.10 -8.46
C TYR A 76 -16.04 -1.58 -8.59
N LEU A 77 -14.94 -1.15 -9.21
CA LEU A 77 -14.61 0.26 -9.43
C LEU A 77 -14.70 0.59 -10.91
N ASP A 78 -15.20 1.79 -11.21
CA ASP A 78 -15.36 2.27 -12.59
C ASP A 78 -14.01 2.68 -13.21
N LYS A 79 -13.09 3.17 -12.36
CA LYS A 79 -11.79 3.69 -12.77
C LYS A 79 -10.69 3.19 -11.84
N LEU A 80 -9.49 3.05 -12.38
CA LEU A 80 -8.26 2.79 -11.61
C LEU A 80 -7.23 3.86 -11.95
N ASP A 81 -6.54 4.33 -10.92
CA ASP A 81 -5.33 5.12 -11.13
C ASP A 81 -4.29 4.28 -11.90
N PRO A 82 -3.53 4.87 -12.86
CA PRO A 82 -2.59 4.12 -13.66
C PRO A 82 -1.59 3.30 -12.86
N ILE A 83 -1.06 3.85 -11.75
CA ILE A 83 -0.12 3.12 -10.90
C ILE A 83 -0.81 2.00 -10.10
N ALA A 84 -2.02 2.24 -9.61
CA ALA A 84 -2.81 1.21 -8.93
C ALA A 84 -3.12 0.02 -9.87
N LYS A 85 -3.35 0.31 -11.15
CA LYS A 85 -3.53 -0.72 -12.19
C LYS A 85 -2.26 -1.52 -12.42
N LEU A 86 -1.10 -0.89 -12.49
CA LEU A 86 0.21 -1.57 -12.61
C LEU A 86 0.52 -2.42 -11.39
N ILE A 87 0.29 -1.88 -10.19
CA ILE A 87 0.46 -2.61 -8.93
C ILE A 87 -0.48 -3.82 -8.85
N GLY A 88 -1.68 -3.72 -9.44
CA GLY A 88 -2.71 -4.75 -9.34
C GLY A 88 -3.39 -4.79 -7.96
N ALA A 89 -3.39 -3.67 -7.23
CA ALA A 89 -4.02 -3.55 -5.93
C ALA A 89 -4.47 -2.11 -5.64
N VAL A 90 -5.60 -1.97 -4.97
CA VAL A 90 -6.19 -0.71 -4.50
C VAL A 90 -6.22 -0.71 -2.98
N ASN A 91 -5.74 0.35 -2.34
CA ASN A 91 -5.85 0.58 -0.91
C ASN A 91 -6.70 1.81 -0.54
N THR A 92 -7.15 2.58 -1.53
CA THR A 92 -7.96 3.80 -1.31
C THR A 92 -8.98 3.93 -2.44
N ILE A 93 -10.23 4.22 -2.08
CA ILE A 93 -11.35 4.42 -3.00
C ILE A 93 -11.93 5.82 -2.80
N ASP A 94 -12.08 6.56 -3.88
CA ASP A 94 -12.92 7.76 -3.95
C ASP A 94 -14.28 7.38 -4.55
N PHE A 95 -15.34 7.45 -3.76
CA PHE A 95 -16.69 7.12 -4.22
C PHE A 95 -17.33 8.19 -5.10
N LYS A 96 -16.80 9.42 -5.13
CA LYS A 96 -17.27 10.46 -6.04
C LYS A 96 -17.04 10.05 -7.50
N GLU A 97 -15.89 9.48 -7.79
CA GLU A 97 -15.50 9.03 -9.13
C GLU A 97 -15.56 7.51 -9.30
N MET A 98 -15.86 6.75 -8.27
CA MET A 98 -15.70 5.29 -8.22
C MET A 98 -14.29 4.87 -8.66
N LYS A 99 -13.28 5.59 -8.19
CA LYS A 99 -11.89 5.43 -8.61
C LYS A 99 -11.04 4.87 -7.48
N GLY A 100 -10.23 3.86 -7.84
CA GLY A 100 -9.29 3.22 -6.94
C GLY A 100 -7.87 3.74 -7.11
N TYR A 101 -7.18 3.90 -5.98
CA TYR A 101 -5.79 4.34 -5.89
C TYR A 101 -4.97 3.35 -5.06
N ASN A 102 -3.65 3.41 -5.21
CA ASN A 102 -2.73 2.78 -4.27
C ASN A 102 -1.79 3.84 -3.70
N THR A 103 -1.93 4.11 -2.40
CA THR A 103 -1.16 5.13 -1.68
C THR A 103 -0.06 4.54 -0.79
N ASP A 104 0.06 3.21 -0.70
CA ASP A 104 1.08 2.55 0.13
C ASP A 104 2.49 2.92 -0.34
N GLY A 105 2.74 2.83 -1.65
CA GLY A 105 4.04 3.13 -2.22
C GLY A 105 4.42 4.60 -2.11
N ILE A 106 3.52 5.54 -2.47
CA ILE A 106 3.84 6.98 -2.39
C ILE A 106 4.09 7.43 -0.95
N GLY A 107 3.43 6.81 0.03
CA GLY A 107 3.70 7.07 1.45
C GLY A 107 5.13 6.71 1.83
N CYS A 108 5.61 5.54 1.42
CA CYS A 108 6.98 5.10 1.63
C CYS A 108 8.00 6.04 0.95
N ILE A 109 7.77 6.40 -0.32
CA ILE A 109 8.65 7.32 -1.06
C ILE A 109 8.78 8.67 -0.37
N LYS A 110 7.67 9.23 0.10
CA LYS A 110 7.68 10.50 0.83
C LYS A 110 8.45 10.40 2.14
N ALA A 111 8.25 9.33 2.92
CA ALA A 111 8.97 9.13 4.17
C ALA A 111 10.50 8.97 3.94
N ILE A 112 10.91 8.25 2.90
CA ILE A 112 12.32 8.18 2.51
C ILE A 112 12.84 9.56 2.10
N GLY A 113 12.07 10.33 1.32
CA GLY A 113 12.44 11.65 0.83
C GLY A 113 12.67 12.70 1.92
N GLU A 114 12.15 12.50 3.14
CA GLU A 114 12.44 13.35 4.30
C GLU A 114 13.86 13.13 4.83
N VAL A 115 14.49 11.99 4.51
CA VAL A 115 15.81 11.60 5.04
C VAL A 115 16.87 11.58 3.94
N THR A 116 16.54 11.05 2.75
CA THR A 116 17.50 10.88 1.65
C THR A 116 16.81 10.86 0.29
N SER A 117 17.59 11.07 -0.78
CA SER A 117 17.13 10.90 -2.16
C SER A 117 17.11 9.41 -2.52
N ILE A 118 16.16 9.00 -3.35
CA ILE A 118 16.06 7.65 -3.94
C ILE A 118 16.88 7.57 -5.24
N LYS A 119 16.99 8.71 -5.94
CA LYS A 119 17.68 8.77 -7.21
C LYS A 119 19.15 8.33 -7.07
N ASP A 120 19.60 7.50 -8.01
CA ASP A 120 20.96 6.96 -8.10
C ASP A 120 21.38 6.11 -6.87
N LYS A 121 20.42 5.56 -6.12
CA LYS A 121 20.64 4.73 -4.93
C LYS A 121 20.48 3.24 -5.20
N ASN A 122 21.27 2.42 -4.50
CA ASN A 122 21.10 0.98 -4.44
C ASN A 122 20.11 0.62 -3.32
N ILE A 123 19.02 -0.04 -3.70
CA ILE A 123 17.90 -0.29 -2.79
C ILE A 123 17.64 -1.78 -2.65
N VAL A 124 17.54 -2.24 -1.42
CA VAL A 124 17.10 -3.61 -1.09
C VAL A 124 15.70 -3.57 -0.54
N VAL A 125 14.81 -4.39 -1.12
CA VAL A 125 13.43 -4.58 -0.65
C VAL A 125 13.29 -6.01 -0.16
N ALA A 126 13.14 -6.18 1.15
CA ALA A 126 12.88 -7.47 1.77
C ALA A 126 11.37 -7.75 1.77
N GLY A 127 10.97 -8.84 1.11
CA GLY A 127 9.59 -9.24 0.88
C GLY A 127 9.14 -9.08 -0.57
N ALA A 128 8.11 -9.85 -0.98
CA ALA A 128 7.46 -9.78 -2.28
C ALA A 128 5.93 -9.88 -2.16
N GLY A 129 5.38 -9.26 -1.11
CA GLY A 129 3.95 -9.14 -0.87
C GLY A 129 3.33 -7.88 -1.48
N GLY A 130 2.08 -7.59 -1.11
CA GLY A 130 1.36 -6.43 -1.64
C GLY A 130 2.01 -5.07 -1.33
N ALA A 131 2.59 -4.91 -0.13
CA ALA A 131 3.32 -3.69 0.23
C ALA A 131 4.61 -3.55 -0.58
N SER A 132 5.41 -4.61 -0.66
CA SER A 132 6.63 -4.66 -1.48
C SER A 132 6.31 -4.30 -2.93
N ARG A 133 5.25 -4.89 -3.47
CA ARG A 133 4.80 -4.61 -4.83
C ARG A 133 4.51 -3.13 -5.04
N ALA A 134 3.69 -2.52 -4.18
CA ALA A 134 3.38 -1.10 -4.28
C ALA A 134 4.64 -0.23 -4.20
N ILE A 135 5.51 -0.51 -3.24
CA ILE A 135 6.74 0.25 -3.02
C ILE A 135 7.68 0.12 -4.22
N SER A 136 7.90 -1.10 -4.74
CA SER A 136 8.82 -1.34 -5.86
C SER A 136 8.41 -0.59 -7.14
N PHE A 137 7.10 -0.51 -7.46
CA PHE A 137 6.63 0.28 -8.59
C PHE A 137 6.86 1.79 -8.41
N TYR A 138 6.70 2.30 -7.20
CA TYR A 138 6.98 3.71 -6.93
C TYR A 138 8.47 4.00 -6.89
N LEU A 139 9.31 3.13 -6.31
CA LEU A 139 10.76 3.25 -6.35
C LEU A 139 11.27 3.31 -7.80
N ALA A 140 10.75 2.44 -8.67
CA ALA A 140 11.13 2.37 -10.07
C ALA A 140 10.92 3.70 -10.83
N ARG A 141 9.99 4.57 -10.39
CA ARG A 141 9.74 5.90 -10.97
C ARG A 141 10.75 6.95 -10.54
N GLU A 142 11.45 6.72 -9.43
CA GLU A 142 12.38 7.70 -8.84
C GLU A 142 13.81 7.57 -9.40
N ASN A 143 14.02 6.77 -10.45
CA ASN A 143 15.30 6.53 -11.11
C ASN A 143 16.40 6.04 -10.12
N PRO A 144 16.19 4.95 -9.38
CA PRO A 144 17.23 4.36 -8.53
C PRO A 144 18.36 3.77 -9.39
N GLN A 145 19.54 3.60 -8.81
CA GLN A 145 20.63 2.86 -9.44
C GLN A 145 20.29 1.38 -9.61
N SER A 146 19.74 0.78 -8.54
CA SER A 146 19.23 -0.60 -8.56
C SER A 146 18.14 -0.84 -7.53
N ILE A 147 17.26 -1.83 -7.79
CA ILE A 147 16.31 -2.37 -6.84
C ILE A 147 16.54 -3.87 -6.75
N HIS A 148 16.89 -4.39 -5.58
CA HIS A 148 17.02 -5.82 -5.32
C HIS A 148 15.86 -6.32 -4.47
N ILE A 149 15.01 -7.16 -5.03
CA ILE A 149 13.83 -7.72 -4.35
C ILE A 149 14.17 -9.08 -3.80
N LEU A 150 14.20 -9.21 -2.46
CA LEU A 150 14.58 -10.44 -1.79
C LEU A 150 13.38 -11.05 -1.07
N ASN A 151 13.14 -12.36 -1.27
CA ASN A 151 12.04 -13.05 -0.61
C ASN A 151 12.39 -14.53 -0.31
N ARG A 152 11.75 -15.12 0.72
CA ARG A 152 11.89 -16.55 1.01
C ARG A 152 11.44 -17.42 -0.15
N ASP A 153 10.31 -17.09 -0.76
CA ASP A 153 9.86 -17.68 -2.02
C ASP A 153 10.45 -16.88 -3.17
N ILE A 154 11.53 -17.38 -3.74
CA ILE A 154 12.26 -16.72 -4.83
C ILE A 154 11.38 -16.51 -6.07
N ASN A 155 10.38 -17.37 -6.31
CA ASN A 155 9.49 -17.22 -7.45
C ASN A 155 8.60 -15.98 -7.34
N LYS A 156 8.19 -15.62 -6.10
CA LYS A 156 7.46 -14.37 -5.86
C LYS A 156 8.34 -13.15 -6.08
N ALA A 157 9.60 -13.19 -5.64
CA ALA A 157 10.55 -12.10 -5.89
C ALA A 157 10.80 -11.93 -7.40
N LYS A 158 11.03 -13.05 -8.10
CA LYS A 158 11.20 -13.10 -9.56
C LYS A 158 9.99 -12.48 -10.29
N SER A 159 8.78 -12.97 -9.98
CA SER A 159 7.55 -12.46 -10.61
C SER A 159 7.39 -10.95 -10.40
N LEU A 160 7.67 -10.46 -9.19
CA LEU A 160 7.57 -9.02 -8.91
C LEU A 160 8.64 -8.22 -9.69
N ALA A 161 9.88 -8.69 -9.73
CA ALA A 161 10.95 -8.03 -10.48
C ALA A 161 10.63 -7.98 -12.00
N GLU A 162 10.12 -9.08 -12.56
CA GLU A 162 9.67 -9.14 -13.95
C GLU A 162 8.52 -8.17 -14.22
N ASP A 163 7.53 -8.09 -13.35
CA ASP A 163 6.42 -7.16 -13.47
C ASP A 163 6.88 -5.70 -13.45
N VAL A 164 7.84 -5.35 -12.58
CA VAL A 164 8.41 -4.00 -12.52
C VAL A 164 9.19 -3.69 -13.80
N LYS A 165 10.03 -4.62 -14.30
CA LYS A 165 10.73 -4.47 -15.60
C LYS A 165 9.74 -4.29 -16.76
N ASN A 166 8.70 -5.12 -16.82
CA ASN A 166 7.68 -5.07 -17.87
C ASN A 166 6.87 -3.77 -17.88
N SER A 167 6.83 -3.06 -16.75
CA SER A 167 6.20 -1.74 -16.66
C SER A 167 6.96 -0.64 -17.39
N LYS A 168 8.21 -0.89 -17.78
CA LYS A 168 9.14 0.07 -18.43
C LYS A 168 9.43 1.31 -17.60
N LEU A 169 9.28 1.23 -16.30
CA LEU A 169 9.66 2.30 -15.37
C LEU A 169 11.16 2.28 -15.08
N THR A 170 11.76 1.09 -15.01
CA THR A 170 13.20 0.88 -14.90
C THR A 170 13.56 -0.54 -15.34
N ASP A 171 14.77 -0.73 -15.88
CA ASP A 171 15.35 -2.03 -16.17
C ASP A 171 16.25 -2.53 -15.02
N ASN A 172 16.61 -1.67 -14.08
CA ASN A 172 17.56 -1.93 -13.01
C ASN A 172 16.88 -2.58 -11.79
N VAL A 173 16.16 -3.66 -12.01
CA VAL A 173 15.51 -4.45 -10.94
C VAL A 173 16.00 -5.89 -11.02
N ASP A 174 16.39 -6.43 -9.88
CA ASP A 174 16.84 -7.82 -9.76
C ASP A 174 16.18 -8.50 -8.56
N PHE A 175 16.34 -9.81 -8.45
CA PHE A 175 15.73 -10.60 -7.38
C PHE A 175 16.68 -11.70 -6.89
N ASP A 176 16.51 -12.08 -5.60
CA ASP A 176 17.21 -13.26 -5.05
C ASP A 176 16.47 -13.82 -3.82
N SER A 177 17.04 -14.89 -3.22
CA SER A 177 16.60 -15.41 -1.94
C SER A 177 16.96 -14.44 -0.82
N ILE A 178 16.06 -14.31 0.16
CA ILE A 178 16.28 -13.49 1.36
C ILE A 178 17.47 -14.01 2.20
N ASP A 179 17.85 -15.27 2.05
CA ASP A 179 19.02 -15.85 2.77
C ASP A 179 20.33 -15.15 2.40
N LYS A 180 20.36 -14.46 1.26
CA LYS A 180 21.52 -13.69 0.79
C LYS A 180 21.50 -12.21 1.21
N ILE A 181 20.55 -11.80 2.04
CA ILE A 181 20.30 -10.38 2.40
C ILE A 181 21.58 -9.69 2.93
N VAL A 182 22.41 -10.38 3.69
CA VAL A 182 23.64 -9.81 4.28
C VAL A 182 24.58 -9.30 3.19
N GLY A 183 24.73 -10.03 2.08
CA GLY A 183 25.58 -9.62 0.95
C GLY A 183 25.01 -8.41 0.21
N TYR A 184 23.69 -8.31 0.10
CA TYR A 184 23.05 -7.18 -0.57
C TYR A 184 23.03 -5.90 0.27
N VAL A 185 22.83 -6.04 1.60
CA VAL A 185 22.72 -4.88 2.50
C VAL A 185 24.07 -4.19 2.70
N SER A 186 25.20 -4.90 2.56
CA SER A 186 26.54 -4.28 2.66
C SER A 186 26.78 -3.18 1.62
N ASP A 187 26.17 -3.30 0.45
CA ASP A 187 26.33 -2.36 -0.66
C ASP A 187 25.09 -1.49 -0.89
N ALA A 188 24.05 -1.64 -0.06
CA ALA A 188 22.81 -0.91 -0.18
C ALA A 188 22.86 0.46 0.51
N ASP A 189 22.32 1.47 -0.13
CA ASP A 189 22.07 2.79 0.48
C ASP A 189 20.76 2.77 1.31
N ILE A 190 19.77 1.96 0.90
CA ILE A 190 18.43 1.91 1.51
C ILE A 190 17.98 0.46 1.63
N LEU A 191 17.56 0.08 2.85
CA LEU A 191 16.87 -1.19 3.10
C LEU A 191 15.41 -0.92 3.48
N ILE A 192 14.49 -1.58 2.77
CA ILE A 192 13.04 -1.49 3.04
C ILE A 192 12.54 -2.88 3.43
N ASP A 193 12.14 -3.05 4.68
CA ASP A 193 11.54 -4.31 5.15
C ASP A 193 10.01 -4.25 5.04
N THR A 194 9.46 -5.16 4.24
CA THR A 194 8.02 -5.34 4.05
C THR A 194 7.54 -6.71 4.52
N THR A 195 8.37 -7.42 5.27
CA THR A 195 8.01 -8.74 5.79
C THR A 195 7.06 -8.63 6.98
N PRO A 196 6.18 -9.64 7.22
CA PRO A 196 5.26 -9.60 8.37
C PRO A 196 5.95 -9.60 9.75
N VAL A 197 7.23 -9.94 9.79
CA VAL A 197 8.03 -10.09 11.04
C VAL A 197 8.60 -8.75 11.51
N SER A 198 8.67 -7.73 10.65
CA SER A 198 9.24 -6.41 10.97
C SER A 198 8.61 -5.72 12.18
N TYR A 199 7.31 -5.94 12.42
CA TYR A 199 6.59 -5.34 13.55
C TYR A 199 6.92 -5.97 14.92
N THR A 200 7.50 -7.16 14.96
CA THR A 200 7.73 -7.91 16.19
C THR A 200 9.18 -7.91 16.68
N HIS A 201 10.17 -7.69 15.81
CA HIS A 201 11.58 -7.84 16.14
C HIS A 201 12.40 -6.55 16.19
N LEU A 202 11.94 -5.44 15.62
CA LEU A 202 12.66 -4.14 15.66
C LEU A 202 12.53 -3.39 16.99
N ARG A 203 11.85 -3.95 18.00
CA ARG A 203 11.78 -3.35 19.35
C ARG A 203 12.91 -3.78 20.30
N ALA A 204 13.90 -4.51 19.85
CA ALA A 204 14.87 -5.16 20.73
C ALA A 204 16.31 -4.59 20.65
N HIS A 205 16.52 -3.39 20.13
CA HIS A 205 17.86 -2.74 20.24
C HIS A 205 17.74 -1.21 20.30
#